data_a63dc416a7e65e43db61409495705804
#
_entry.id   a63dc416a7e65e43db61409495705804
#
_cell.length_a   1.000
_cell.length_b   1.000
_cell.length_c   1.000
_cell.angle_alpha   90.00
_cell.angle_beta   90.00
_cell.angle_gamma   90.00
#
_symmetry.space_group_name_H-M   'P 1'
#
loop_
_entity.id
_entity.type
_entity.pdbx_description
1 polymer ?
#
loop_
_entity_poly.entity_id
_entity_poly.type
_entity_poly.pdbx_seq_one_letter_code
_entity_poly.pdbx_strand_id
1 'polypeptide(L)'
;MEDDRGRKERKCYLRHGSSDYESTEDELRDLYRKGNPIPYEMRTARHQELTFEALSRFFESSGIDFSESKFPILGIQNETGFFTNLGFWVSDQSTVETRLGFFSGTNKGSPVNGLQTFMGCIIEQYDKIRRTLYNRFGYSYEIPAFTLNRDGTRNEVREYPEAAVREALINMFAHRDYSLENTQAFVSCFTDHLEMLSFGGLPAGVDEYQLKEGISIPRNRRLAELLMRLSAMEKYGLGIPLMYSSYEPFGLEPKIIVEAKMLKIILPKITLNYSGLSERQQSIVHFLRKNGASTRAAIQAHLGKSYGTTMSELRPLLARGILEKTGGGKETQYKIK
;
A
#
# COMPACT_ATOMS: atom_id res chain seq x y z
N MET A 1 11.74 -39.20 24.61
CA MET A 1 10.77 -39.47 25.69
C MET A 1 9.52 -40.02 25.02
N GLU A 2 8.83 -40.96 25.63
CA GLU A 2 7.52 -41.41 25.19
C GLU A 2 6.49 -40.64 25.99
N ASP A 3 5.41 -40.18 25.30
CA ASP A 3 4.26 -39.59 26.00
C ASP A 3 3.47 -40.66 26.75
N ASP A 4 2.54 -40.29 27.62
CA ASP A 4 1.68 -41.20 28.41
C ASP A 4 0.84 -42.16 27.54
N ARG A 5 0.96 -42.09 26.21
CA ARG A 5 0.31 -42.94 25.21
C ARG A 5 1.31 -43.75 24.36
N GLY A 6 2.61 -43.77 24.75
CA GLY A 6 3.65 -44.54 24.05
C GLY A 6 4.07 -43.98 22.70
N ARG A 7 3.81 -42.69 22.41
CA ARG A 7 4.26 -42.01 21.19
C ARG A 7 5.62 -41.39 21.42
N LYS A 8 6.58 -41.64 20.51
CA LYS A 8 7.86 -40.95 20.52
C LYS A 8 7.67 -39.52 20.10
N GLU A 9 7.83 -38.61 21.04
CA GLU A 9 7.86 -37.18 20.75
C GLU A 9 9.12 -36.84 19.95
N ARG A 10 8.96 -36.31 18.75
CA ARG A 10 10.08 -35.84 17.95
C ARG A 10 10.41 -34.41 18.37
N LYS A 11 11.56 -34.25 19.03
CA LYS A 11 12.06 -32.93 19.40
C LYS A 11 13.03 -32.41 18.34
N CYS A 12 12.92 -31.14 18.00
CA CYS A 12 13.82 -30.43 17.11
C CYS A 12 14.67 -29.45 17.92
N TYR A 13 15.97 -29.42 17.70
CA TYR A 13 16.88 -28.51 18.39
C TYR A 13 17.47 -27.52 17.41
N LEU A 14 17.54 -26.26 17.84
CA LEU A 14 18.17 -25.16 17.11
C LEU A 14 19.44 -24.76 17.82
N ARG A 15 20.46 -24.38 17.03
CA ARG A 15 21.72 -23.88 17.54
C ARG A 15 21.73 -22.35 17.58
N HIS A 16 21.95 -21.79 18.76
CA HIS A 16 22.18 -20.37 18.94
C HIS A 16 23.55 -20.15 19.59
N GLY A 17 24.52 -19.69 18.79
CA GLY A 17 25.90 -19.56 19.22
C GLY A 17 26.52 -20.92 19.55
N SER A 18 26.94 -21.13 20.81
CA SER A 18 27.54 -22.37 21.29
C SER A 18 26.56 -23.35 21.94
N SER A 19 25.30 -22.99 22.07
CA SER A 19 24.28 -23.77 22.78
C SER A 19 23.19 -24.27 21.86
N ASP A 20 22.73 -25.50 22.09
CA ASP A 20 21.58 -26.09 21.42
C ASP A 20 20.37 -25.97 22.37
N TYR A 21 19.22 -25.53 21.87
CA TYR A 21 17.97 -25.43 22.63
C TYR A 21 16.83 -26.10 21.87
N GLU A 22 15.82 -26.54 22.60
CA GLU A 22 14.63 -27.12 22.01
C GLU A 22 13.81 -26.04 21.33
N SER A 23 13.54 -26.22 20.01
CA SER A 23 12.79 -25.26 19.23
C SER A 23 11.33 -25.19 19.68
N THR A 24 10.79 -23.97 19.70
CA THR A 24 9.36 -23.74 19.85
C THR A 24 8.60 -24.19 18.60
N GLU A 25 7.29 -24.39 18.70
CA GLU A 25 6.46 -24.72 17.53
C GLU A 25 6.52 -23.62 16.45
N ASP A 26 6.62 -22.37 16.85
CA ASP A 26 6.72 -21.23 15.91
C ASP A 26 8.06 -21.23 15.18
N GLU A 27 9.17 -21.51 15.85
CA GLU A 27 10.48 -21.65 15.24
C GLU A 27 10.54 -22.85 14.28
N LEU A 28 9.91 -23.97 14.64
CA LEU A 28 9.75 -25.12 13.76
C LEU A 28 8.94 -24.77 12.51
N ARG A 29 7.83 -24.07 12.66
CA ARG A 29 7.03 -23.60 11.52
C ARG A 29 7.86 -22.68 10.61
N ASP A 30 8.65 -21.80 11.17
CA ASP A 30 9.53 -20.92 10.41
C ASP A 30 10.66 -21.67 9.68
N LEU A 31 11.23 -22.71 10.30
CA LEU A 31 12.18 -23.59 9.65
C LEU A 31 11.58 -24.36 8.47
N TYR A 32 10.39 -24.93 8.65
CA TYR A 32 9.66 -25.60 7.58
C TYR A 32 9.30 -24.64 6.44
N ARG A 33 8.99 -23.37 6.75
CA ARG A 33 8.77 -22.35 5.74
C ARG A 33 10.04 -22.06 4.96
N LYS A 34 11.17 -21.83 5.64
CA LYS A 34 12.46 -21.50 5.03
C LYS A 34 13.06 -22.66 4.25
N GLY A 35 12.85 -23.90 4.71
CA GLY A 35 13.38 -25.11 4.08
C GLY A 35 12.55 -25.64 2.90
N ASN A 36 11.37 -25.11 2.66
CA ASN A 36 10.53 -25.57 1.55
C ASN A 36 10.74 -24.67 0.32
N PRO A 37 11.28 -25.20 -0.78
CA PRO A 37 11.57 -24.41 -1.98
C PRO A 37 10.30 -23.93 -2.70
N ILE A 38 9.12 -24.53 -2.41
CA ILE A 38 7.85 -24.13 -3.03
C ILE A 38 7.27 -22.94 -2.28
N PRO A 39 7.07 -21.77 -2.94
CA PRO A 39 6.40 -20.62 -2.35
C PRO A 39 5.05 -21.00 -1.74
N TYR A 40 4.68 -20.38 -0.62
CA TYR A 40 3.44 -20.75 0.08
C TYR A 40 2.19 -20.64 -0.80
N GLU A 41 2.13 -19.64 -1.66
CA GLU A 41 1.06 -19.46 -2.64
C GLU A 41 0.90 -20.66 -3.60
N MET A 42 2.00 -21.36 -3.91
CA MET A 42 2.03 -22.47 -4.86
C MET A 42 1.88 -23.84 -4.21
N ARG A 43 1.82 -23.90 -2.86
CA ARG A 43 1.57 -25.18 -2.16
C ARG A 43 0.13 -25.62 -2.36
N THR A 44 -0.10 -26.94 -2.35
CA THR A 44 -1.45 -27.51 -2.43
C THR A 44 -2.34 -26.95 -1.33
N ALA A 45 -3.50 -26.44 -1.69
CA ALA A 45 -4.49 -25.95 -0.75
C ALA A 45 -5.15 -27.11 0.01
N ARG A 46 -5.61 -26.82 1.23
CA ARG A 46 -6.40 -27.81 2.02
C ARG A 46 -7.77 -28.08 1.40
N HIS A 47 -8.38 -27.04 0.81
CA HIS A 47 -9.68 -27.11 0.13
C HIS A 47 -9.45 -27.36 -1.37
N GLN A 48 -10.10 -28.38 -1.90
CA GLN A 48 -9.99 -28.78 -3.31
C GLN A 48 -11.31 -28.65 -4.09
N GLU A 49 -12.41 -28.35 -3.42
CA GLU A 49 -13.69 -28.07 -4.05
C GLU A 49 -13.83 -26.55 -4.21
N LEU A 50 -13.34 -26.01 -5.34
CA LEU A 50 -13.27 -24.58 -5.58
C LEU A 50 -14.05 -24.20 -6.84
N THR A 51 -14.74 -23.06 -6.78
CA THR A 51 -15.35 -22.37 -7.92
C THR A 51 -14.73 -20.99 -8.11
N PHE A 52 -14.82 -20.43 -9.31
CA PHE A 52 -14.14 -19.22 -9.70
C PHE A 52 -15.05 -18.24 -10.46
N GLU A 53 -16.33 -18.15 -10.06
CA GLU A 53 -17.30 -17.30 -10.73
C GLU A 53 -16.91 -15.81 -10.65
N ALA A 54 -16.48 -15.36 -9.46
CA ALA A 54 -16.00 -13.99 -9.28
C ALA A 54 -14.77 -13.71 -10.17
N LEU A 55 -13.79 -14.60 -10.17
CA LEU A 55 -12.57 -14.45 -10.96
C LEU A 55 -12.86 -14.47 -12.46
N SER A 56 -13.73 -15.39 -12.94
CA SER A 56 -14.15 -15.49 -14.35
C SER A 56 -14.69 -14.16 -14.87
N ARG A 57 -15.57 -13.51 -14.12
CA ARG A 57 -16.11 -12.18 -14.49
C ARG A 57 -15.03 -11.12 -14.71
N PHE A 58 -13.93 -11.15 -13.93
CA PHE A 58 -12.82 -10.21 -14.13
C PHE A 58 -12.02 -10.50 -15.41
N PHE A 59 -11.77 -11.77 -15.70
CA PHE A 59 -11.10 -12.17 -16.94
C PHE A 59 -11.93 -11.81 -18.17
N GLU A 60 -13.23 -12.10 -18.15
CA GLU A 60 -14.17 -11.75 -19.21
C GLU A 60 -14.23 -10.24 -19.45
N SER A 61 -14.35 -9.44 -18.37
CA SER A 61 -14.37 -7.97 -18.47
C SER A 61 -13.06 -7.39 -19.02
N SER A 62 -11.95 -8.11 -18.88
CA SER A 62 -10.64 -7.75 -19.41
C SER A 62 -10.38 -8.29 -20.81
N GLY A 63 -11.34 -9.00 -21.41
CA GLY A 63 -11.20 -9.65 -22.72
C GLY A 63 -10.16 -10.79 -22.72
N ILE A 64 -9.88 -11.38 -21.56
CA ILE A 64 -8.90 -12.47 -21.41
C ILE A 64 -9.66 -13.78 -21.20
N ASP A 65 -9.30 -14.81 -21.98
CA ASP A 65 -9.86 -16.15 -21.83
C ASP A 65 -9.52 -16.74 -20.45
N PHE A 66 -10.56 -17.22 -19.75
CA PHE A 66 -10.47 -17.91 -18.48
C PHE A 66 -11.06 -19.31 -18.61
N SER A 67 -10.22 -20.27 -18.93
CA SER A 67 -10.58 -21.69 -19.03
C SER A 67 -9.72 -22.52 -18.09
N GLU A 68 -10.21 -23.71 -17.71
CA GLU A 68 -9.51 -24.62 -16.79
C GLU A 68 -8.10 -24.99 -17.32
N SER A 69 -7.92 -25.06 -18.63
CA SER A 69 -6.62 -25.28 -19.25
C SER A 69 -5.55 -24.22 -18.91
N LYS A 70 -5.98 -23.04 -18.45
CA LYS A 70 -5.11 -21.94 -18.02
C LYS A 70 -4.74 -22.01 -16.54
N PHE A 71 -5.43 -22.80 -15.74
CA PHE A 71 -5.22 -22.85 -14.28
C PHE A 71 -3.77 -23.14 -13.88
N PRO A 72 -3.03 -24.07 -14.51
CA PRO A 72 -1.62 -24.28 -14.18
C PRO A 72 -0.74 -23.06 -14.50
N ILE A 73 -0.97 -22.41 -15.65
CA ILE A 73 -0.21 -21.22 -16.06
C ILE A 73 -0.48 -20.04 -15.12
N LEU A 74 -1.72 -19.89 -14.65
CA LEU A 74 -2.11 -18.87 -13.69
C LEU A 74 -1.65 -19.19 -12.26
N GLY A 75 -1.17 -20.41 -12.01
CA GLY A 75 -0.80 -20.89 -10.68
C GLY A 75 -1.98 -21.26 -9.79
N ILE A 76 -3.19 -21.36 -10.34
CA ILE A 76 -4.42 -21.79 -9.65
C ILE A 76 -4.35 -23.28 -9.31
N GLN A 77 -3.79 -24.08 -10.22
CA GLN A 77 -3.47 -25.50 -10.02
C GLN A 77 -1.97 -25.75 -10.16
N ASN A 78 -1.49 -26.79 -9.48
CA ASN A 78 -0.15 -27.31 -9.67
C ASN A 78 -0.11 -28.31 -10.84
N GLU A 79 1.10 -28.80 -11.15
CA GLU A 79 1.33 -29.76 -12.25
C GLU A 79 0.57 -31.10 -12.09
N THR A 80 0.16 -31.44 -10.89
CA THR A 80 -0.60 -32.67 -10.58
C THR A 80 -2.12 -32.44 -10.57
N GLY A 81 -2.58 -31.23 -10.95
CA GLY A 81 -3.99 -30.88 -11.06
C GLY A 81 -4.66 -30.48 -9.74
N PHE A 82 -3.92 -30.46 -8.61
CA PHE A 82 -4.47 -29.97 -7.35
C PHE A 82 -4.47 -28.46 -7.28
N PHE A 83 -5.51 -27.89 -6.69
CA PHE A 83 -5.57 -26.44 -6.43
C PHE A 83 -4.50 -26.01 -5.43
N THR A 84 -3.90 -24.87 -5.72
CA THR A 84 -2.89 -24.25 -4.88
C THR A 84 -3.51 -23.32 -3.84
N ASN A 85 -2.72 -22.84 -2.87
CA ASN A 85 -3.17 -21.79 -1.96
C ASN A 85 -3.58 -20.52 -2.71
N LEU A 86 -2.87 -20.16 -3.79
CA LEU A 86 -3.29 -19.07 -4.66
C LEU A 86 -4.67 -19.35 -5.26
N GLY A 87 -4.91 -20.56 -5.78
CA GLY A 87 -6.22 -20.96 -6.27
C GLY A 87 -7.30 -20.77 -5.22
N PHE A 88 -7.05 -21.20 -3.98
CA PHE A 88 -7.98 -20.97 -2.87
C PHE A 88 -8.23 -19.49 -2.59
N TRP A 89 -7.22 -18.65 -2.59
CA TRP A 89 -7.40 -17.22 -2.29
C TRP A 89 -8.18 -16.46 -3.36
N VAL A 90 -8.14 -16.91 -4.60
CA VAL A 90 -8.87 -16.28 -5.71
C VAL A 90 -10.17 -16.99 -6.05
N SER A 91 -10.56 -18.03 -5.28
CA SER A 91 -11.83 -18.75 -5.40
C SER A 91 -12.97 -18.04 -4.69
N ASP A 92 -14.19 -18.45 -4.99
CA ASP A 92 -15.40 -17.98 -4.30
C ASP A 92 -15.48 -18.49 -2.86
N GLN A 93 -14.79 -19.60 -2.53
CA GLN A 93 -14.70 -20.21 -1.20
C GLN A 93 -13.63 -19.59 -0.30
N SER A 94 -12.89 -18.60 -0.78
CA SER A 94 -11.81 -17.97 0.00
C SER A 94 -12.32 -17.38 1.31
N THR A 95 -11.64 -17.71 2.40
CA THR A 95 -11.91 -17.15 3.74
C THR A 95 -10.99 -15.98 4.09
N VAL A 96 -10.18 -15.53 3.13
CA VAL A 96 -9.32 -14.37 3.32
C VAL A 96 -10.17 -13.13 3.54
N GLU A 97 -9.87 -12.40 4.62
CA GLU A 97 -10.65 -11.24 5.05
C GLU A 97 -9.83 -9.96 4.94
N THR A 98 -10.48 -8.89 4.44
CA THR A 98 -9.97 -7.51 4.46
C THR A 98 -11.03 -6.59 5.05
N ARG A 99 -10.63 -5.71 5.96
CA ARG A 99 -11.53 -4.72 6.59
C ARG A 99 -11.22 -3.32 6.11
N LEU A 100 -12.27 -2.59 5.78
CA LEU A 100 -12.23 -1.17 5.42
C LEU A 100 -12.98 -0.37 6.49
N GLY A 101 -12.27 0.52 7.20
CA GLY A 101 -12.85 1.36 8.25
C GLY A 101 -12.72 2.84 7.93
N PHE A 102 -13.78 3.62 8.26
CA PHE A 102 -13.81 5.08 8.15
C PHE A 102 -13.81 5.70 9.53
N PHE A 103 -12.82 6.53 9.82
CA PHE A 103 -12.61 7.17 11.13
C PHE A 103 -12.92 8.67 11.05
N SER A 104 -13.51 9.24 12.10
CA SER A 104 -13.82 10.67 12.18
C SER A 104 -12.66 11.55 12.64
N GLY A 105 -11.48 10.98 12.88
CA GLY A 105 -10.28 11.67 13.30
C GLY A 105 -9.03 11.15 12.59
N THR A 106 -7.86 11.44 13.16
CA THR A 106 -6.54 11.17 12.57
C THR A 106 -5.86 9.91 13.10
N ASN A 107 -6.53 9.12 13.93
CA ASN A 107 -5.95 7.90 14.52
C ASN A 107 -7.03 6.86 14.86
N LYS A 108 -6.59 5.64 15.18
CA LYS A 108 -7.49 4.51 15.50
C LYS A 108 -8.26 4.65 16.81
N GLY A 109 -7.93 5.61 17.66
CA GLY A 109 -8.72 5.96 18.86
C GLY A 109 -9.93 6.82 18.56
N SER A 110 -10.06 7.31 17.32
CA SER A 110 -11.21 8.12 16.89
C SER A 110 -12.44 7.25 16.64
N PRO A 111 -13.66 7.80 16.78
CA PRO A 111 -14.89 7.07 16.48
C PRO A 111 -14.91 6.56 15.04
N VAL A 112 -15.45 5.35 14.85
CA VAL A 112 -15.60 4.69 13.54
C VAL A 112 -16.96 5.05 12.97
N ASN A 113 -16.99 5.72 11.80
CA ASN A 113 -18.22 6.12 11.11
C ASN A 113 -18.74 5.05 10.13
N GLY A 114 -17.97 4.02 9.90
CA GLY A 114 -18.35 2.89 9.04
C GLY A 114 -17.29 1.83 9.00
N LEU A 115 -17.72 0.57 8.97
CA LEU A 115 -16.87 -0.59 8.84
C LEU A 115 -17.46 -1.52 7.78
N GLN A 116 -16.64 -1.95 6.85
CA GLN A 116 -16.99 -2.94 5.82
C GLN A 116 -16.00 -4.10 5.88
N THR A 117 -16.52 -5.31 5.76
CA THR A 117 -15.73 -6.54 5.72
C THR A 117 -15.88 -7.17 4.34
N PHE A 118 -14.77 -7.50 3.73
CA PHE A 118 -14.71 -8.16 2.43
C PHE A 118 -14.10 -9.55 2.60
N MET A 119 -14.78 -10.56 2.06
CA MET A 119 -14.36 -11.96 2.03
C MET A 119 -14.54 -12.53 0.62
N GLY A 120 -14.05 -13.74 0.37
CA GLY A 120 -14.09 -14.39 -0.94
C GLY A 120 -12.89 -14.04 -1.81
N CYS A 121 -13.06 -14.08 -3.10
CA CYS A 121 -11.99 -13.86 -4.10
C CYS A 121 -11.21 -12.56 -3.83
N ILE A 122 -9.90 -12.66 -3.65
CA ILE A 122 -9.03 -11.49 -3.38
C ILE A 122 -9.12 -10.44 -4.50
N ILE A 123 -9.25 -10.87 -5.76
CA ILE A 123 -9.37 -9.95 -6.89
C ILE A 123 -10.66 -9.13 -6.77
N GLU A 124 -11.75 -9.76 -6.37
CA GLU A 124 -13.01 -9.08 -6.12
C GLU A 124 -12.93 -8.15 -4.90
N GLN A 125 -12.24 -8.56 -3.81
CA GLN A 125 -11.99 -7.68 -2.67
C GLN A 125 -11.21 -6.43 -3.07
N TYR A 126 -10.13 -6.60 -3.84
CA TYR A 126 -9.34 -5.48 -4.37
C TYR A 126 -10.21 -4.50 -5.16
N ASP A 127 -11.01 -4.99 -6.11
CA ASP A 127 -11.85 -4.13 -6.93
C ASP A 127 -12.94 -3.40 -6.11
N LYS A 128 -13.63 -4.12 -5.21
CA LYS A 128 -14.66 -3.54 -4.34
C LYS A 128 -14.08 -2.46 -3.43
N ILE A 129 -12.92 -2.70 -2.81
CA ILE A 129 -12.24 -1.72 -1.96
C ILE A 129 -11.82 -0.51 -2.80
N ARG A 130 -11.16 -0.73 -3.95
CA ARG A 130 -10.73 0.34 -4.87
C ARG A 130 -11.91 1.22 -5.30
N ARG A 131 -13.03 0.61 -5.72
CA ARG A 131 -14.25 1.35 -6.10
C ARG A 131 -14.87 2.10 -4.93
N THR A 132 -14.87 1.51 -3.73
CA THR A 132 -15.38 2.17 -2.52
C THR A 132 -14.56 3.41 -2.18
N LEU A 133 -13.22 3.29 -2.22
CA LEU A 133 -12.32 4.43 -2.02
C LEU A 133 -12.47 5.49 -3.13
N TYR A 134 -12.57 5.05 -4.39
CA TYR A 134 -12.79 5.95 -5.52
C TYR A 134 -14.10 6.73 -5.38
N ASN A 135 -15.21 6.06 -5.08
CA ASN A 135 -16.51 6.70 -4.91
C ASN A 135 -16.55 7.65 -3.70
N ARG A 136 -15.75 7.36 -2.66
CA ARG A 136 -15.71 8.18 -1.44
C ARG A 136 -14.82 9.40 -1.59
N PHE A 137 -13.68 9.28 -2.26
CA PHE A 137 -12.62 10.29 -2.32
C PHE A 137 -12.29 10.77 -3.73
N GLY A 138 -12.98 10.24 -4.75
CA GLY A 138 -12.68 10.52 -6.17
C GLY A 138 -13.01 11.93 -6.62
N TYR A 139 -13.88 12.67 -5.90
CA TYR A 139 -14.26 14.02 -6.26
C TYR A 139 -14.20 14.92 -5.02
N SER A 140 -13.42 16.01 -5.12
CA SER A 140 -13.57 17.14 -4.21
C SER A 140 -14.68 18.05 -4.77
N TYR A 141 -15.81 18.19 -4.06
CA TYR A 141 -16.93 19.06 -4.47
C TYR A 141 -16.64 20.55 -4.35
N GLU A 142 -15.54 20.93 -3.71
CA GLU A 142 -15.10 22.31 -3.59
C GLU A 142 -14.02 22.62 -4.62
N ILE A 143 -14.38 22.71 -5.91
CA ILE A 143 -13.50 23.19 -6.95
C ILE A 143 -13.61 24.72 -6.97
N PRO A 144 -12.53 25.46 -6.62
CA PRO A 144 -12.52 26.92 -6.87
C PRO A 144 -12.74 27.17 -8.37
N ALA A 145 -13.56 28.16 -8.71
CA ALA A 145 -14.00 28.46 -10.08
C ALA A 145 -12.86 28.75 -11.09
N PHE A 146 -11.60 28.65 -10.69
CA PHE A 146 -10.42 29.03 -11.46
C PHE A 146 -9.46 27.90 -11.84
N THR A 147 -9.81 26.63 -11.60
CA THR A 147 -8.97 25.50 -12.03
C THR A 147 -9.48 24.86 -13.32
N LEU A 148 -9.53 25.68 -14.38
CA LEU A 148 -9.73 25.16 -15.74
C LEU A 148 -8.36 24.91 -16.37
N ASN A 149 -8.23 23.79 -17.06
CA ASN A 149 -7.13 23.54 -17.99
C ASN A 149 -7.13 24.59 -19.11
N ARG A 150 -6.05 24.74 -19.85
CA ARG A 150 -5.96 25.63 -21.03
C ARG A 150 -7.01 25.33 -22.11
N ASP A 151 -7.53 24.09 -22.14
CA ASP A 151 -8.58 23.61 -23.05
C ASP A 151 -10.01 23.81 -22.51
N GLY A 152 -10.17 24.45 -21.34
CA GLY A 152 -11.46 24.69 -20.71
C GLY A 152 -12.03 23.50 -19.92
N THR A 153 -11.31 22.37 -19.86
CA THR A 153 -11.71 21.21 -19.02
C THR A 153 -11.44 21.48 -17.54
N ARG A 154 -12.28 20.92 -16.66
CA ARG A 154 -12.10 21.07 -15.20
C ARG A 154 -10.92 20.20 -14.74
N ASN A 155 -10.00 20.77 -13.98
CA ASN A 155 -9.03 19.99 -13.21
C ASN A 155 -9.73 19.31 -12.04
N GLU A 156 -9.94 18.01 -12.13
CA GLU A 156 -10.41 17.21 -11.01
C GLU A 156 -9.24 16.93 -10.07
N VAL A 157 -9.24 17.58 -8.92
CA VAL A 157 -8.25 17.28 -7.86
C VAL A 157 -8.85 16.23 -6.95
N ARG A 158 -8.31 15.03 -7.02
CA ARG A 158 -8.67 13.91 -6.13
C ARG A 158 -7.99 14.09 -4.79
N GLU A 159 -8.67 13.66 -3.72
CA GLU A 159 -8.07 13.65 -2.37
C GLU A 159 -6.85 12.74 -2.26
N TYR A 160 -6.76 11.73 -3.14
CA TYR A 160 -5.63 10.79 -3.24
C TYR A 160 -5.32 10.52 -4.72
N PRO A 161 -4.04 10.46 -5.15
CA PRO A 161 -3.70 10.02 -6.50
C PRO A 161 -4.15 8.57 -6.71
N GLU A 162 -4.85 8.31 -7.80
CA GLU A 162 -5.37 6.97 -8.11
C GLU A 162 -4.24 5.94 -8.23
N ALA A 163 -3.13 6.32 -8.86
CA ALA A 163 -1.97 5.46 -8.99
C ALA A 163 -1.41 5.03 -7.63
N ALA A 164 -1.36 5.97 -6.66
CA ALA A 164 -0.88 5.66 -5.32
C ALA A 164 -1.83 4.73 -4.55
N VAL A 165 -3.15 4.97 -4.61
CA VAL A 165 -4.14 4.09 -3.96
C VAL A 165 -4.08 2.68 -4.54
N ARG A 166 -4.01 2.57 -5.85
CA ARG A 166 -3.91 1.30 -6.56
C ARG A 166 -2.66 0.53 -6.15
N GLU A 167 -1.52 1.18 -6.17
CA GLU A 167 -0.24 0.56 -5.84
C GLU A 167 -0.19 0.13 -4.37
N ALA A 168 -0.67 0.97 -3.46
CA ALA A 168 -0.73 0.64 -2.04
C ALA A 168 -1.63 -0.58 -1.77
N LEU A 169 -2.78 -0.70 -2.46
CA LEU A 169 -3.66 -1.88 -2.36
C LEU A 169 -2.99 -3.13 -2.91
N ILE A 170 -2.34 -3.05 -4.08
CA ILE A 170 -1.61 -4.20 -4.66
C ILE A 170 -0.52 -4.67 -3.70
N ASN A 171 0.29 -3.74 -3.16
CA ASN A 171 1.36 -4.10 -2.22
C ASN A 171 0.79 -4.70 -0.93
N MET A 172 -0.32 -4.20 -0.40
CA MET A 172 -0.99 -4.77 0.77
C MET A 172 -1.35 -6.24 0.55
N PHE A 173 -1.90 -6.61 -0.60
CA PHE A 173 -2.25 -8.00 -0.92
C PHE A 173 -1.02 -8.83 -1.29
N ALA A 174 -0.11 -8.29 -2.11
CA ALA A 174 1.04 -9.03 -2.63
C ALA A 174 2.09 -9.35 -1.55
N HIS A 175 2.23 -8.51 -0.53
CA HIS A 175 3.20 -8.71 0.56
C HIS A 175 2.61 -9.37 1.82
N ARG A 176 1.28 -9.56 1.89
CA ARG A 176 0.63 -10.23 3.02
C ARG A 176 1.17 -11.66 3.20
N ASP A 177 1.43 -12.05 4.44
CA ASP A 177 1.72 -13.44 4.79
C ASP A 177 0.43 -14.22 5.06
N TYR A 178 -0.07 -14.87 4.03
CA TYR A 178 -1.30 -15.68 4.11
C TYR A 178 -1.11 -16.99 4.89
N SER A 179 0.10 -17.33 5.30
CA SER A 179 0.34 -18.48 6.17
C SER A 179 0.04 -18.20 7.64
N LEU A 180 -0.16 -16.91 7.98
CA LEU A 180 -0.59 -16.51 9.31
C LEU A 180 -2.12 -16.64 9.39
N GLU A 181 -2.56 -17.70 10.06
CA GLU A 181 -3.99 -17.94 10.29
C GLU A 181 -4.60 -16.83 11.16
N ASN A 182 -5.90 -16.55 10.94
CA ASN A 182 -6.67 -15.55 11.69
C ASN A 182 -6.13 -14.09 11.62
N THR A 183 -5.32 -13.77 10.62
CA THR A 183 -4.92 -12.38 10.35
C THR A 183 -5.80 -11.76 9.28
N GLN A 184 -6.03 -10.45 9.40
CA GLN A 184 -6.81 -9.67 8.44
C GLN A 184 -5.94 -8.54 7.88
N ALA A 185 -6.21 -8.11 6.67
CA ALA A 185 -5.68 -6.86 6.16
C ALA A 185 -6.63 -5.71 6.52
N PHE A 186 -6.09 -4.52 6.69
CA PHE A 186 -6.86 -3.35 7.08
C PHE A 186 -6.61 -2.19 6.13
N VAL A 187 -7.70 -1.58 5.66
CA VAL A 187 -7.70 -0.27 5.01
C VAL A 187 -8.40 0.69 5.96
N SER A 188 -7.70 1.68 6.46
CA SER A 188 -8.22 2.66 7.42
C SER A 188 -8.21 4.04 6.79
N CYS A 189 -9.40 4.66 6.71
CA CYS A 189 -9.59 5.99 6.15
C CYS A 189 -9.73 6.98 7.29
N PHE A 190 -8.73 7.83 7.47
CA PHE A 190 -8.72 8.92 8.43
C PHE A 190 -9.07 10.26 7.77
N THR A 191 -9.21 11.32 8.54
CA THR A 191 -9.57 12.65 8.00
C THR A 191 -8.44 13.29 7.18
N ASP A 192 -7.19 12.89 7.41
CA ASP A 192 -5.97 13.46 6.84
C ASP A 192 -5.11 12.46 6.05
N HIS A 193 -5.41 11.15 6.12
CA HIS A 193 -4.65 10.12 5.40
C HIS A 193 -5.43 8.81 5.23
N LEU A 194 -4.93 7.93 4.36
CA LEU A 194 -5.28 6.51 4.27
C LEU A 194 -4.14 5.66 4.82
N GLU A 195 -4.47 4.62 5.59
CA GLU A 195 -3.54 3.55 5.95
C GLU A 195 -3.95 2.23 5.30
N MET A 196 -3.00 1.51 4.73
CA MET A 196 -3.14 0.14 4.26
C MET A 196 -2.15 -0.73 5.01
N LEU A 197 -2.66 -1.72 5.72
CA LEU A 197 -1.87 -2.58 6.61
C LEU A 197 -2.09 -4.04 6.27
N SER A 198 -1.01 -4.78 6.11
CA SER A 198 -1.01 -6.24 6.03
C SER A 198 0.01 -6.85 6.99
N PHE A 199 -0.29 -8.04 7.49
CA PHE A 199 0.65 -8.84 8.28
C PHE A 199 1.63 -9.58 7.37
N GLY A 200 2.86 -9.72 7.85
CA GLY A 200 3.99 -10.30 7.13
C GLY A 200 4.95 -9.20 6.67
N GLY A 201 6.10 -9.04 7.33
CA GLY A 201 7.15 -8.10 6.93
C GLY A 201 7.68 -8.36 5.51
N LEU A 202 8.71 -7.64 5.10
CA LEU A 202 9.34 -7.86 3.81
C LEU A 202 9.95 -9.26 3.69
N PRO A 203 10.06 -9.81 2.48
CA PRO A 203 10.84 -11.01 2.24
C PRO A 203 12.30 -10.83 2.71
N ALA A 204 12.94 -11.93 3.10
CA ALA A 204 14.34 -11.92 3.54
C ALA A 204 15.23 -11.30 2.44
N GLY A 205 16.09 -10.36 2.83
CA GLY A 205 17.01 -9.68 1.93
C GLY A 205 16.47 -8.44 1.22
N VAL A 206 15.24 -8.04 1.50
CA VAL A 206 14.66 -6.78 1.01
C VAL A 206 14.51 -5.81 2.16
N ASP A 207 15.00 -4.58 1.99
CA ASP A 207 14.87 -3.49 2.95
C ASP A 207 13.96 -2.35 2.43
N GLU A 208 13.66 -1.40 3.30
CA GLU A 208 12.80 -0.25 2.96
C GLU A 208 13.42 0.64 1.87
N TYR A 209 14.75 0.76 1.84
CA TYR A 209 15.45 1.54 0.83
C TYR A 209 15.28 0.95 -0.57
N GLN A 210 15.47 -0.37 -0.67
CA GLN A 210 15.29 -1.09 -1.94
C GLN A 210 13.85 -0.97 -2.47
N LEU A 211 12.84 -0.98 -1.57
CA LEU A 211 11.45 -0.72 -1.95
C LEU A 211 11.27 0.67 -2.57
N LYS A 212 11.87 1.70 -1.98
CA LYS A 212 11.80 3.08 -2.51
C LYS A 212 12.46 3.22 -3.87
N GLU A 213 13.55 2.48 -4.10
CA GLU A 213 14.22 2.41 -5.41
C GLU A 213 13.44 1.58 -6.46
N GLY A 214 12.27 1.04 -6.12
CA GLY A 214 11.45 0.24 -7.03
C GLY A 214 11.85 -1.23 -7.10
N ILE A 215 12.78 -1.68 -6.25
CA ILE A 215 13.15 -3.09 -6.13
C ILE A 215 12.12 -3.73 -5.21
N SER A 216 11.02 -4.21 -5.78
CA SER A 216 10.00 -4.93 -5.04
C SER A 216 10.02 -6.40 -5.41
N ILE A 217 10.27 -7.25 -4.42
CA ILE A 217 10.10 -8.69 -4.53
C ILE A 217 8.85 -9.05 -3.74
N PRO A 218 7.69 -9.21 -4.38
CA PRO A 218 6.46 -9.54 -3.66
C PRO A 218 6.56 -10.93 -3.03
N ARG A 219 6.05 -11.07 -1.82
CA ARG A 219 5.96 -12.35 -1.11
C ARG A 219 5.13 -13.36 -1.91
N ASN A 220 4.03 -12.88 -2.50
CA ASN A 220 3.11 -13.67 -3.32
C ASN A 220 3.18 -13.17 -4.76
N ARG A 221 4.21 -13.60 -5.48
CA ARG A 221 4.53 -13.11 -6.83
C ARG A 221 3.41 -13.40 -7.83
N ARG A 222 2.84 -14.60 -7.79
CA ARG A 222 1.76 -15.00 -8.71
C ARG A 222 0.48 -14.21 -8.44
N LEU A 223 0.15 -13.96 -7.17
CA LEU A 223 -0.96 -13.09 -6.82
C LEU A 223 -0.74 -11.67 -7.32
N ALA A 224 0.48 -11.11 -7.15
CA ALA A 224 0.83 -9.80 -7.67
C ALA A 224 0.67 -9.74 -9.19
N GLU A 225 1.15 -10.75 -9.93
CA GLU A 225 1.00 -10.86 -11.39
C GLU A 225 -0.48 -10.88 -11.82
N LEU A 226 -1.35 -11.60 -11.08
CA LEU A 226 -2.80 -11.62 -11.34
C LEU A 226 -3.45 -10.27 -11.09
N LEU A 227 -3.16 -9.63 -9.94
CA LEU A 227 -3.66 -8.30 -9.62
C LEU A 227 -3.26 -7.27 -10.67
N MET A 228 -2.01 -7.28 -11.12
CA MET A 228 -1.52 -6.39 -12.17
C MET A 228 -2.21 -6.64 -13.52
N ARG A 229 -2.38 -7.89 -13.93
CA ARG A 229 -3.04 -8.24 -15.20
C ARG A 229 -4.50 -7.79 -15.25
N LEU A 230 -5.24 -8.02 -14.17
CA LEU A 230 -6.68 -7.75 -14.11
C LEU A 230 -7.02 -6.31 -13.74
N SER A 231 -6.07 -5.52 -13.25
CA SER A 231 -6.26 -4.09 -12.99
C SER A 231 -6.03 -3.19 -14.21
N ALA A 232 -5.93 -3.75 -15.42
CA ALA A 232 -5.65 -3.05 -16.67
C ALA A 232 -4.39 -2.15 -16.61
N MET A 233 -3.36 -2.62 -15.91
CA MET A 233 -2.11 -1.86 -15.76
C MET A 233 -1.20 -2.02 -16.96
N GLU A 234 -0.66 -0.90 -17.42
CA GLU A 234 0.52 -0.89 -18.27
C GLU A 234 1.69 -1.60 -17.56
N LYS A 235 2.39 -2.44 -18.33
CA LYS A 235 3.38 -3.44 -17.88
C LYS A 235 4.70 -2.90 -17.30
N TYR A 236 4.74 -1.69 -16.80
CA TYR A 236 5.98 -1.14 -16.25
C TYR A 236 5.95 -1.19 -14.73
N GLY A 237 6.82 -2.01 -14.15
CA GLY A 237 7.07 -2.18 -12.71
C GLY A 237 7.55 -0.91 -12.00
N LEU A 238 6.87 0.20 -12.24
CA LEU A 238 7.13 1.50 -11.60
C LEU A 238 6.45 1.63 -10.24
N GLY A 239 5.76 0.61 -9.78
CA GLY A 239 5.04 0.44 -8.55
C GLY A 239 5.22 1.52 -7.48
N ILE A 240 6.09 1.26 -6.53
CA ILE A 240 6.35 2.20 -5.43
C ILE A 240 6.91 3.54 -5.92
N PRO A 241 7.88 3.62 -6.84
CA PRO A 241 8.30 4.90 -7.45
C PRO A 241 7.14 5.70 -8.04
N LEU A 242 6.19 5.05 -8.73
CA LEU A 242 5.00 5.72 -9.25
C LEU A 242 4.11 6.26 -8.13
N MET A 243 3.98 5.53 -7.02
CA MET A 243 3.26 6.01 -5.84
C MET A 243 3.88 7.31 -5.30
N TYR A 244 5.20 7.38 -5.17
CA TYR A 244 5.91 8.59 -4.72
C TYR A 244 5.77 9.73 -5.73
N SER A 245 6.07 9.49 -7.01
CA SER A 245 6.04 10.53 -8.05
C SER A 245 4.63 11.13 -8.24
N SER A 246 3.58 10.35 -8.00
CA SER A 246 2.20 10.84 -8.06
C SER A 246 1.88 11.90 -6.98
N TYR A 247 2.66 11.97 -5.91
CA TYR A 247 2.53 12.97 -4.85
C TYR A 247 3.46 14.18 -4.99
N GLU A 248 4.51 14.10 -5.84
CA GLU A 248 5.46 15.20 -6.05
C GLU A 248 4.79 16.53 -6.39
N PRO A 249 3.77 16.58 -7.31
CA PRO A 249 3.12 17.84 -7.66
C PRO A 249 2.45 18.54 -6.48
N PHE A 250 2.19 17.81 -5.40
CA PHE A 250 1.52 18.32 -4.20
C PHE A 250 2.51 18.58 -3.05
N GLY A 251 3.80 18.30 -3.25
CA GLY A 251 4.81 18.38 -2.20
C GLY A 251 4.51 17.48 -1.00
N LEU A 252 3.74 16.41 -1.20
CA LEU A 252 3.41 15.39 -0.23
C LEU A 252 4.23 14.13 -0.50
N GLU A 253 4.39 13.29 0.51
CA GLU A 253 5.14 12.05 0.37
C GLU A 253 4.42 10.91 1.09
N PRO A 254 4.16 9.79 0.43
CA PRO A 254 3.69 8.56 1.07
C PRO A 254 4.72 8.05 2.08
N LYS A 255 4.27 7.32 3.09
CA LYS A 255 5.15 6.65 4.04
C LYS A 255 4.95 5.14 3.96
N ILE A 256 6.05 4.42 3.88
CA ILE A 256 6.06 2.95 4.00
C ILE A 256 6.75 2.64 5.32
N ILE A 257 6.06 1.91 6.19
CA ILE A 257 6.57 1.46 7.48
C ILE A 257 6.64 -0.06 7.42
N VAL A 258 7.84 -0.56 7.59
CA VAL A 258 8.13 -1.98 7.59
C VAL A 258 8.59 -2.39 8.99
N GLU A 259 7.85 -3.28 9.59
CA GLU A 259 8.23 -3.93 10.83
C GLU A 259 8.39 -5.44 10.61
N ALA A 260 8.99 -6.16 11.55
CA ALA A 260 9.29 -7.59 11.39
C ALA A 260 8.09 -8.46 10.96
N LYS A 261 6.86 -8.05 11.33
CA LYS A 261 5.64 -8.81 11.06
C LYS A 261 4.53 -7.97 10.39
N MET A 262 4.84 -6.77 9.88
CA MET A 262 3.83 -5.85 9.38
C MET A 262 4.40 -4.96 8.26
N LEU A 263 3.61 -4.77 7.21
CA LEU A 263 3.79 -3.73 6.20
C LEU A 263 2.63 -2.75 6.32
N LYS A 264 2.93 -1.47 6.47
CA LYS A 264 1.95 -0.38 6.49
C LYS A 264 2.33 0.68 5.46
N ILE A 265 1.38 1.07 4.63
CA ILE A 265 1.51 2.18 3.68
C ILE A 265 0.54 3.27 4.11
N ILE A 266 1.06 4.50 4.23
CA ILE A 266 0.30 5.68 4.60
C ILE A 266 0.33 6.65 3.43
N LEU A 267 -0.86 6.98 2.92
CA LEU A 267 -1.08 7.93 1.83
C LEU A 267 -1.66 9.21 2.41
N PRO A 268 -0.94 10.34 2.37
CA PRO A 268 -1.46 11.61 2.88
C PRO A 268 -2.57 12.13 2.00
N LYS A 269 -3.58 12.76 2.63
CA LYS A 269 -4.68 13.40 1.92
C LYS A 269 -4.19 14.68 1.22
N ILE A 270 -4.52 14.82 -0.06
CA ILE A 270 -4.32 16.06 -0.80
C ILE A 270 -5.44 17.01 -0.42
N THR A 271 -5.08 18.12 0.21
CA THR A 271 -6.03 19.19 0.46
C THR A 271 -6.00 20.18 -0.69
N LEU A 272 -7.14 20.82 -0.97
CA LEU A 272 -7.25 21.83 -2.06
C LEU A 272 -6.21 22.95 -1.98
N ASN A 273 -5.68 23.19 -0.78
CA ASN A 273 -4.64 24.21 -0.57
C ASN A 273 -3.36 23.91 -1.36
N TYR A 274 -3.07 22.64 -1.68
CA TYR A 274 -1.86 22.23 -2.42
C TYR A 274 -2.07 22.09 -3.93
N SER A 275 -3.31 22.10 -4.42
CA SER A 275 -3.59 22.01 -5.85
C SER A 275 -3.15 23.28 -6.59
N GLY A 276 -2.58 23.12 -7.79
CA GLY A 276 -2.16 24.25 -8.62
C GLY A 276 -0.98 25.07 -8.08
N LEU A 277 -0.12 24.46 -7.29
CA LEU A 277 1.16 25.05 -6.91
C LEU A 277 2.12 25.05 -8.10
N SER A 278 2.86 26.17 -8.29
CA SER A 278 3.96 26.21 -9.24
C SER A 278 5.08 25.24 -8.81
N GLU A 279 5.95 24.81 -9.73
CA GLU A 279 7.10 23.94 -9.40
C GLU A 279 7.96 24.54 -8.27
N ARG A 280 8.12 25.88 -8.24
CA ARG A 280 8.87 26.57 -7.19
C ARG A 280 8.14 26.52 -5.85
N GLN A 281 6.82 26.66 -5.84
CA GLN A 281 6.01 26.54 -4.64
C GLN A 281 6.03 25.11 -4.10
N GLN A 282 5.96 24.09 -4.97
CA GLN A 282 6.13 22.70 -4.60
C GLN A 282 7.51 22.44 -3.97
N SER A 283 8.57 22.98 -4.58
CA SER A 283 9.94 22.89 -4.06
C SER A 283 10.08 23.54 -2.66
N ILE A 284 9.42 24.69 -2.42
CA ILE A 284 9.38 25.31 -1.08
C ILE A 284 8.69 24.41 -0.07
N VAL A 285 7.52 23.87 -0.43
CA VAL A 285 6.75 22.99 0.46
C VAL A 285 7.55 21.75 0.80
N HIS A 286 8.16 21.10 -0.19
CA HIS A 286 9.03 19.94 0.01
C HIS A 286 10.22 20.25 0.92
N PHE A 287 10.91 21.36 0.67
CA PHE A 287 12.03 21.82 1.49
C PHE A 287 11.62 22.01 2.96
N LEU A 288 10.50 22.69 3.21
CA LEU A 288 10.03 22.97 4.56
C LEU A 288 9.53 21.72 5.29
N ARG A 289 9.00 20.74 4.59
CA ARG A 289 8.64 19.43 5.19
C ARG A 289 9.85 18.65 5.63
N LYS A 290 10.91 18.67 4.82
CA LYS A 290 12.15 17.95 5.12
C LYS A 290 12.96 18.62 6.24
N ASN A 291 13.01 19.94 6.27
CA ASN A 291 13.91 20.72 7.14
C ASN A 291 13.19 21.43 8.30
N GLY A 292 11.84 21.36 8.35
CA GLY A 292 11.06 22.07 9.36
C GLY A 292 11.01 23.59 9.12
N ALA A 293 10.69 24.33 10.20
CA ALA A 293 10.64 25.79 10.15
C ALA A 293 11.98 26.39 9.68
N SER A 294 11.92 27.21 8.64
CA SER A 294 13.12 27.73 7.97
C SER A 294 13.00 29.23 7.67
N THR A 295 14.12 29.91 7.69
CA THR A 295 14.18 31.37 7.35
C THR A 295 13.96 31.57 5.84
N ARG A 296 13.54 32.79 5.48
CA ARG A 296 13.46 33.16 4.07
C ARG A 296 14.82 32.99 3.35
N ALA A 297 15.93 33.26 4.02
CA ALA A 297 17.27 33.13 3.42
C ALA A 297 17.59 31.67 3.07
N ALA A 298 17.22 30.72 3.94
CA ALA A 298 17.38 29.27 3.69
C ALA A 298 16.52 28.84 2.49
N ILE A 299 15.26 29.26 2.43
CA ILE A 299 14.36 28.99 1.29
C ILE A 299 14.88 29.59 0.00
N GLN A 300 15.41 30.82 0.06
CA GLN A 300 16.02 31.49 -1.08
C GLN A 300 17.25 30.76 -1.62
N ALA A 301 18.11 30.28 -0.72
CA ALA A 301 19.28 29.48 -1.06
C ALA A 301 18.87 28.15 -1.72
N HIS A 302 17.86 27.50 -1.16
CA HIS A 302 17.30 26.25 -1.74
C HIS A 302 16.76 26.46 -3.16
N LEU A 303 16.03 27.55 -3.40
CA LEU A 303 15.47 27.86 -4.73
C LEU A 303 16.53 28.37 -5.73
N GLY A 304 17.66 28.86 -5.27
CA GLY A 304 18.66 29.53 -6.12
C GLY A 304 18.11 30.77 -6.83
N LYS A 305 17.16 31.51 -6.22
CA LYS A 305 16.44 32.64 -6.83
C LYS A 305 16.66 33.93 -6.04
N SER A 306 16.27 35.07 -6.64
CA SER A 306 16.34 36.39 -5.99
C SER A 306 15.36 36.50 -4.81
N TYR A 307 15.58 37.50 -3.96
CA TYR A 307 14.66 37.87 -2.88
C TYR A 307 13.22 38.10 -3.39
N GLY A 308 13.08 38.88 -4.46
CA GLY A 308 11.76 39.18 -5.03
C GLY A 308 11.02 37.96 -5.50
N THR A 309 11.71 37.06 -6.22
CA THR A 309 11.15 35.79 -6.69
C THR A 309 10.75 34.87 -5.52
N THR A 310 11.62 34.77 -4.51
CA THR A 310 11.29 33.96 -3.32
C THR A 310 10.06 34.49 -2.60
N MET A 311 9.94 35.80 -2.43
CA MET A 311 8.79 36.42 -1.79
C MET A 311 7.51 36.32 -2.64
N SER A 312 7.60 36.40 -3.97
CA SER A 312 6.45 36.21 -4.86
C SER A 312 5.86 34.78 -4.79
N GLU A 313 6.71 33.79 -4.50
CA GLU A 313 6.27 32.39 -4.31
C GLU A 313 5.74 32.12 -2.88
N LEU A 314 6.34 32.77 -1.86
CA LEU A 314 5.92 32.60 -0.45
C LEU A 314 4.56 33.26 -0.15
N ARG A 315 4.27 34.42 -0.75
CA ARG A 315 3.01 35.15 -0.50
C ARG A 315 1.75 34.32 -0.82
N PRO A 316 1.63 33.69 -1.99
CA PRO A 316 0.48 32.84 -2.30
C PRO A 316 0.36 31.65 -1.33
N LEU A 317 1.46 31.04 -0.93
CA LEU A 317 1.46 29.92 0.02
C LEU A 317 0.95 30.34 1.41
N LEU A 318 1.32 31.52 1.86
CA LEU A 318 0.79 32.12 3.10
C LEU A 318 -0.70 32.47 2.97
N ALA A 319 -1.10 33.11 1.86
CA ALA A 319 -2.49 33.49 1.61
C ALA A 319 -3.43 32.28 1.53
N ARG A 320 -2.93 31.16 1.01
CA ARG A 320 -3.65 29.89 0.94
C ARG A 320 -3.62 29.09 2.25
N GLY A 321 -2.93 29.60 3.29
CA GLY A 321 -2.82 28.91 4.57
C GLY A 321 -2.01 27.62 4.53
N ILE A 322 -1.20 27.42 3.49
CA ILE A 322 -0.25 26.29 3.38
C ILE A 322 0.93 26.48 4.32
N LEU A 323 1.39 27.73 4.40
CA LEU A 323 2.46 28.13 5.29
C LEU A 323 1.94 29.05 6.37
N GLU A 324 2.58 29.02 7.50
CA GLU A 324 2.46 30.05 8.52
C GLU A 324 3.83 30.69 8.80
N LYS A 325 3.76 31.95 9.23
CA LYS A 325 4.93 32.75 9.58
C LYS A 325 5.04 32.80 11.10
N THR A 326 6.20 32.46 11.63
CA THR A 326 6.52 32.55 13.07
C THR A 326 7.70 33.49 13.29
N GLY A 327 7.78 34.10 14.49
CA GLY A 327 8.81 35.08 14.80
C GLY A 327 8.60 36.43 14.13
N GLY A 328 9.55 37.37 14.35
CA GLY A 328 9.51 38.71 13.82
C GLY A 328 10.89 39.20 13.38
N GLY A 329 10.92 40.22 12.48
CA GLY A 329 12.15 40.83 12.00
C GLY A 329 13.10 39.81 11.34
N LYS A 330 14.35 39.77 11.79
CA LYS A 330 15.40 38.88 11.25
C LYS A 330 15.17 37.36 11.61
N GLU A 331 14.41 37.09 12.67
CA GLU A 331 14.11 35.72 13.15
C GLU A 331 12.84 35.16 12.53
N THR A 332 12.28 35.80 11.53
CA THR A 332 11.10 35.28 10.84
C THR A 332 11.39 33.94 10.17
N GLN A 333 10.61 32.96 10.54
CA GLN A 333 10.61 31.61 9.94
C GLN A 333 9.27 31.30 9.28
N TYR A 334 9.33 30.43 8.30
CA TYR A 334 8.17 29.87 7.59
C TYR A 334 8.11 28.38 7.89
N LYS A 335 6.94 27.89 8.22
CA LYS A 335 6.70 26.45 8.41
C LYS A 335 5.37 26.03 7.77
N ILE A 336 5.23 24.76 7.53
CA ILE A 336 3.96 24.19 7.08
C ILE A 336 2.95 24.30 8.23
N LYS A 337 1.71 24.69 7.89
CA LYS A 337 0.64 24.85 8.87
C LYS A 337 0.01 23.49 9.21
#